data_54ec0bc238a65f7ac784aa6b703c7286
#
_entry.id   54ec0bc238a65f7ac784aa6b703c7286
#
_cell.length_a   1.000
_cell.length_b   1.000
_cell.length_c   1.000
_cell.angle_alpha   90.00
_cell.angle_beta   90.00
_cell.angle_gamma   90.00
#
_symmetry.space_group_name_H-M   'P 1'
#
loop_
_entity.id
_entity.type
_entity.pdbx_description
1 polymer ?
#
loop_
_entity_poly.entity_id
_entity_poly.type
_entity_poly.pdbx_seq_one_letter_code
_entity_poly.pdbx_strand_id
1 'polypeptide(L)'
;MFAKDDTQIIGGALIWEISDALYIDELWCNQKYRKQGVGTKIITMIDDVAKNKGLPKIFVDTYEFQAQDFYEKNGFYCIGTIPKYLKDYDRIFMRKDIS
;
A
#
# COMPACT_ATOMS: atom_id res chain seq x y z
N MET A 1 8.51 -5.84 -6.07
CA MET A 1 8.94 -4.41 -6.12
C MET A 1 9.73 -4.09 -4.86
N PHE A 2 10.90 -3.48 -5.00
CA PHE A 2 11.79 -3.21 -3.87
C PHE A 2 12.29 -1.78 -3.87
N ALA A 3 12.39 -1.19 -2.69
CA ALA A 3 13.13 0.04 -2.45
C ALA A 3 14.51 -0.32 -1.93
N LYS A 4 15.52 0.39 -2.40
CA LYS A 4 16.94 0.10 -2.08
C LYS A 4 17.65 1.33 -1.55
N ASP A 5 18.60 1.09 -0.64
CA ASP A 5 19.58 2.05 -0.20
C ASP A 5 20.95 1.48 -0.60
N ASP A 6 21.63 2.11 -1.58
CA ASP A 6 22.80 1.56 -2.25
C ASP A 6 22.51 0.15 -2.78
N THR A 7 23.12 -0.88 -2.18
CA THR A 7 22.90 -2.26 -2.55
C THR A 7 21.96 -3.01 -1.62
N GLN A 8 21.43 -2.34 -0.58
CA GLN A 8 20.55 -2.96 0.39
C GLN A 8 19.07 -2.73 0.05
N ILE A 9 18.29 -3.79 0.21
CA ILE A 9 16.84 -3.71 0.08
C ILE A 9 16.29 -3.20 1.41
N ILE A 10 15.66 -2.02 1.40
CA ILE A 10 15.14 -1.38 2.61
C ILE A 10 13.64 -1.49 2.76
N GLY A 11 12.96 -1.93 1.72
CA GLY A 11 11.52 -2.18 1.76
C GLY A 11 11.03 -2.78 0.46
N GLY A 12 9.78 -3.15 0.40
CA GLY A 12 9.19 -3.71 -0.80
C GLY A 12 7.70 -3.85 -0.72
N ALA A 13 7.12 -4.31 -1.83
CA ALA A 13 5.71 -4.58 -1.92
C ALA A 13 5.46 -5.75 -2.87
N LEU A 14 4.42 -6.52 -2.54
CA LEU A 14 3.88 -7.54 -3.41
C LEU A 14 2.58 -6.98 -3.98
N ILE A 15 2.54 -6.82 -5.29
CA ILE A 15 1.37 -6.24 -5.97
C ILE A 15 0.87 -7.18 -7.05
N TRP A 16 -0.44 -7.13 -7.28
CA TRP A 16 -1.10 -7.93 -8.30
C TRP A 16 -1.90 -7.00 -9.22
N GLU A 17 -1.84 -7.27 -10.51
CA GLU A 17 -2.72 -6.62 -11.47
C GLU A 17 -3.99 -7.46 -11.58
N ILE A 18 -5.13 -6.86 -11.25
CA ILE A 18 -6.43 -7.54 -11.27
C ILE A 18 -7.39 -6.67 -12.06
N SER A 19 -7.78 -7.14 -13.27
CA SER A 19 -8.66 -6.37 -14.16
C SER A 19 -8.07 -4.98 -14.43
N ASP A 20 -8.76 -3.91 -14.05
CA ASP A 20 -8.34 -2.53 -14.27
C ASP A 20 -7.73 -1.88 -13.01
N ALA A 21 -7.16 -2.69 -12.11
CA ALA A 21 -6.65 -2.21 -10.84
C ALA A 21 -5.34 -2.89 -10.46
N LEU A 22 -4.57 -2.23 -9.60
CA LEU A 22 -3.52 -2.89 -8.83
C LEU A 22 -4.04 -3.19 -7.44
N TYR A 23 -3.63 -4.30 -6.89
CA TYR A 23 -3.90 -4.69 -5.51
C TYR A 23 -2.59 -4.85 -4.77
N ILE A 24 -2.44 -4.14 -3.66
CA ILE A 24 -1.27 -4.27 -2.79
C ILE A 24 -1.57 -5.39 -1.80
N ASP A 25 -0.92 -6.54 -2.01
CA ASP A 25 -1.08 -7.70 -1.14
C ASP A 25 -0.24 -7.52 0.13
N GLU A 26 0.97 -7.01 -0.02
CA GLU A 26 1.87 -6.80 1.08
C GLU A 26 2.75 -5.59 0.80
N LEU A 27 2.95 -4.75 1.81
CA LEU A 27 3.89 -3.64 1.77
C LEU A 27 4.69 -3.68 3.06
N TRP A 28 6.01 -3.65 2.95
CA TRP A 28 6.88 -3.76 4.10
C TRP A 28 8.07 -2.83 4.00
N CYS A 29 8.61 -2.48 5.15
CA CYS A 29 9.78 -1.64 5.27
C CYS A 29 10.69 -2.24 6.34
N ASN A 30 12.00 -2.26 6.09
CA ASN A 30 12.95 -2.68 7.07
C ASN A 30 12.81 -1.77 8.30
N GLN A 31 12.70 -2.35 9.48
CA GLN A 31 12.44 -1.63 10.71
C GLN A 31 13.46 -0.52 10.97
N LYS A 32 14.72 -0.73 10.58
CA LYS A 32 15.79 0.25 10.69
C LYS A 32 15.48 1.55 9.93
N TYR A 33 14.70 1.46 8.87
CA TYR A 33 14.39 2.59 7.99
C TYR A 33 12.97 3.13 8.15
N ARG A 34 12.25 2.70 9.18
CA ARG A 34 10.93 3.24 9.47
C ARG A 34 11.04 4.74 9.78
N LYS A 35 10.03 5.52 9.41
CA LYS A 35 9.98 6.97 9.57
C LYS A 35 10.96 7.73 8.67
N GLN A 36 11.59 7.07 7.70
CA GLN A 36 12.45 7.72 6.72
C GLN A 36 11.78 7.88 5.34
N GLY A 37 10.46 7.73 5.29
CA GLY A 37 9.71 7.90 4.06
C GLY A 37 9.81 6.75 3.07
N VAL A 38 10.31 5.59 3.48
CA VAL A 38 10.46 4.42 2.60
C VAL A 38 9.12 3.90 2.12
N GLY A 39 8.12 3.82 3.03
CA GLY A 39 6.77 3.39 2.65
C GLY A 39 6.15 4.31 1.61
N THR A 40 6.28 5.62 1.79
CA THR A 40 5.80 6.61 0.84
C THR A 40 6.50 6.49 -0.50
N LYS A 41 7.82 6.25 -0.50
CA LYS A 41 8.57 6.01 -1.72
C LYS A 41 8.04 4.79 -2.48
N ILE A 42 7.73 3.71 -1.76
CA ILE A 42 7.16 2.50 -2.36
C ILE A 42 5.78 2.80 -2.96
N ILE A 43 4.93 3.53 -2.26
CA ILE A 43 3.63 3.94 -2.80
C ILE A 43 3.81 4.75 -4.10
N THR A 44 4.76 5.67 -4.13
CA THR A 44 5.07 6.45 -5.34
C THR A 44 5.46 5.53 -6.51
N MET A 45 6.28 4.51 -6.24
CA MET A 45 6.66 3.52 -7.25
C MET A 45 5.44 2.74 -7.76
N ILE A 46 4.52 2.38 -6.86
CA ILE A 46 3.29 1.68 -7.24
C ILE A 46 2.39 2.59 -8.08
N ASP A 47 2.27 3.87 -7.71
CA ASP A 47 1.54 4.86 -8.49
C ASP A 47 2.07 4.94 -9.92
N ASP A 48 3.39 4.95 -10.07
CA ASP A 48 4.03 5.01 -11.38
C ASP A 48 3.73 3.76 -12.21
N VAL A 49 3.74 2.59 -11.60
CA VAL A 49 3.34 1.35 -12.28
C VAL A 49 1.90 1.45 -12.77
N ALA A 50 0.99 1.91 -11.94
CA ALA A 50 -0.42 2.08 -12.32
C ALA A 50 -0.58 3.05 -13.48
N LYS A 51 0.10 4.20 -13.42
CA LYS A 51 0.08 5.21 -14.49
C LYS A 51 0.61 4.64 -15.81
N ASN A 52 1.75 3.97 -15.76
CA ASN A 52 2.38 3.42 -16.96
C ASN A 52 1.52 2.33 -17.61
N LYS A 53 0.75 1.60 -16.83
CA LYS A 53 -0.14 0.55 -17.32
C LYS A 53 -1.55 1.06 -17.67
N GLY A 54 -1.84 2.33 -17.38
CA GLY A 54 -3.17 2.89 -17.61
C GLY A 54 -4.23 2.34 -16.66
N LEU A 55 -3.84 1.92 -15.46
CA LEU A 55 -4.76 1.38 -14.47
C LEU A 55 -5.27 2.52 -13.59
N PRO A 56 -6.60 2.69 -13.46
CA PRO A 56 -7.16 3.88 -12.80
C PRO A 56 -7.21 3.82 -11.28
N LYS A 57 -6.91 2.69 -10.67
CA LYS A 57 -7.11 2.56 -9.22
C LYS A 57 -6.19 1.52 -8.58
N ILE A 58 -5.95 1.72 -7.29
CA ILE A 58 -5.14 0.83 -6.46
C ILE A 58 -5.97 0.50 -5.23
N PHE A 59 -6.01 -0.78 -4.85
CA PHE A 59 -6.67 -1.26 -3.64
C PHE A 59 -5.65 -1.81 -2.66
N VAL A 60 -5.95 -1.67 -1.38
CA VAL A 60 -5.20 -2.28 -0.29
C VAL A 60 -6.16 -2.59 0.84
N ASP A 61 -5.85 -3.58 1.64
CA ASP A 61 -6.56 -3.82 2.89
C ASP A 61 -5.57 -3.97 4.03
N THR A 62 -6.02 -3.62 5.22
CA THR A 62 -5.19 -3.65 6.41
C THR A 62 -6.02 -4.00 7.64
N TYR A 63 -5.35 -4.53 8.65
CA TYR A 63 -5.95 -4.82 9.96
C TYR A 63 -5.50 -3.82 11.02
N GLU A 64 -4.55 -2.94 10.68
CA GLU A 64 -3.92 -2.06 11.66
C GLU A 64 -4.37 -0.63 11.47
N PHE A 65 -4.82 -0.01 12.56
CA PHE A 65 -5.21 1.39 12.57
C PHE A 65 -4.07 2.31 12.11
N GLN A 66 -2.83 2.03 12.54
CA GLN A 66 -1.67 2.84 12.16
C GLN A 66 -1.39 2.75 10.65
N ALA A 67 -1.58 1.58 10.05
CA ALA A 67 -1.42 1.40 8.62
C ALA A 67 -2.52 2.15 7.86
N GLN A 68 -3.75 2.19 8.38
CA GLN A 68 -4.81 2.99 7.80
C GLN A 68 -4.41 4.47 7.68
N ASP A 69 -3.86 5.03 8.76
CA ASP A 69 -3.41 6.42 8.78
C ASP A 69 -2.30 6.66 7.73
N PHE A 70 -1.36 5.73 7.64
CA PHE A 70 -0.30 5.80 6.63
C PHE A 70 -0.89 5.84 5.22
N TYR A 71 -1.83 4.95 4.91
CA TYR A 71 -2.44 4.91 3.58
C TYR A 71 -3.26 6.17 3.30
N GLU A 72 -3.98 6.69 4.29
CA GLU A 72 -4.72 7.94 4.13
C GLU A 72 -3.79 9.11 3.77
N LYS A 73 -2.64 9.19 4.43
CA LYS A 73 -1.63 10.22 4.13
C LYS A 73 -1.06 10.08 2.72
N ASN A 74 -1.16 8.91 2.14
CA ASN A 74 -0.66 8.63 0.80
C ASN A 74 -1.77 8.62 -0.27
N GLY A 75 -2.94 9.18 0.05
CA GLY A 75 -3.99 9.41 -0.92
C GLY A 75 -5.04 8.31 -1.01
N PHE A 76 -5.01 7.32 -0.14
CA PHE A 76 -6.03 6.29 -0.06
C PHE A 76 -7.19 6.75 0.81
N TYR A 77 -8.37 6.20 0.55
CA TYR A 77 -9.55 6.44 1.39
C TYR A 77 -10.25 5.12 1.69
N CYS A 78 -10.89 5.05 2.85
CA CYS A 78 -11.61 3.85 3.29
C CYS A 78 -12.87 3.66 2.46
N ILE A 79 -13.07 2.45 1.93
CA ILE A 79 -14.26 2.09 1.16
C ILE A 79 -15.12 1.07 1.88
N GLY A 80 -14.65 0.50 2.97
CA GLY A 80 -15.43 -0.43 3.76
C GLY A 80 -14.62 -1.04 4.88
N THR A 81 -15.31 -1.52 5.89
CA THR A 81 -14.69 -2.16 7.05
C THR A 81 -15.51 -3.38 7.43
N ILE A 82 -14.81 -4.50 7.65
CA ILE A 82 -15.44 -5.71 8.21
C ILE A 82 -15.04 -5.78 9.68
N PRO A 83 -15.96 -5.53 10.61
CA PRO A 83 -15.62 -5.54 12.03
C PRO A 83 -15.33 -6.96 12.50
N LYS A 84 -14.35 -7.08 13.38
CA LYS A 84 -13.94 -8.35 14.01
C LYS A 84 -13.74 -9.47 12.99
N TYR A 85 -13.06 -9.13 11.90
CA TYR A 85 -12.80 -10.10 10.83
C TYR A 85 -11.92 -11.25 11.33
N LEU A 86 -10.85 -10.92 12.08
CA LEU A 86 -10.00 -11.90 12.74
C LEU A 86 -9.80 -11.47 14.18
N LYS A 87 -10.23 -12.28 15.15
CA LYS A 87 -10.21 -11.94 16.57
C LYS A 87 -10.92 -10.60 16.80
N ASP A 88 -10.25 -9.64 17.41
CA ASP A 88 -10.80 -8.31 17.65
C ASP A 88 -10.36 -7.29 16.61
N TYR A 89 -9.74 -7.73 15.52
CA TYR A 89 -9.22 -6.85 14.48
C TYR A 89 -10.24 -6.67 13.36
N ASP A 90 -10.49 -5.44 13.00
CA ASP A 90 -11.29 -5.09 11.84
C ASP A 90 -10.44 -5.23 10.58
N ARG A 91 -11.08 -5.59 9.48
CA ARG A 91 -10.43 -5.54 8.17
C ARG A 91 -10.90 -4.30 7.43
N ILE A 92 -9.96 -3.44 7.09
CA ILE A 92 -10.23 -2.13 6.51
C ILE A 92 -9.80 -2.15 5.05
N PHE A 93 -10.74 -1.89 4.14
CA PHE A 93 -10.48 -1.82 2.70
C PHE A 93 -10.32 -0.38 2.27
N MET A 94 -9.28 -0.10 1.48
CA MET A 94 -8.95 1.24 1.05
C MET A 94 -8.68 1.29 -0.44
N ARG A 95 -8.89 2.45 -1.03
CA ARG A 95 -8.73 2.68 -2.46
C ARG A 95 -8.02 4.00 -2.71
N LYS A 96 -7.19 4.03 -3.76
CA LYS A 96 -6.60 5.24 -4.30
C LYS A 96 -6.93 5.34 -5.77
N ASP A 97 -7.42 6.49 -6.20
CA ASP A 97 -7.70 6.75 -7.61
C ASP A 97 -6.47 7.36 -8.27
N ILE A 98 -6.13 6.82 -9.45
CA ILE A 98 -5.01 7.28 -10.26
C ILE A 98 -5.58 8.00 -11.46
N SER A 99 -5.27 9.24 -11.58
CA SER A 99 -5.76 10.06 -12.69
C SER A 99 -4.81 10.06 -13.87
#